data_273bb548610da6a0719ed541a04e0e08
#
_entry.id   273bb548610da6a0719ed541a04e0e08
#
_cell.length_a   1.000
_cell.length_b   1.000
_cell.length_c   1.000
_cell.angle_alpha   90.00
_cell.angle_beta   90.00
_cell.angle_gamma   90.00
#
_symmetry.space_group_name_H-M   'P 1'
#
loop_
_entity.id
_entity.type
_entity.pdbx_description
1 polymer ?
#
loop_
_entity_poly.entity_id
_entity_poly.type
_entity_poly.pdbx_seq_one_letter_code
_entity_poly.pdbx_strand_id
1 'polypeptide(L)'
;MQRDKIKPILFSIIKHSSKEELRRQIPKDIVSGVVVAVVALPLSIALAIASGVGPEQGLYTAIVAGFLIALLGGSRVQISGPTAAFATIVAGIVATDGMEGLVAATIIAGVMLVLMGLLKLGTLIRFVPYTITTGFTAGPYAK
;
A
#
# COMPACT_ATOMS: atom_id res chain seq x y z
N MET A 1 -25.07 10.37 12.39
CA MET A 1 -24.14 10.75 11.31
C MET A 1 -22.80 11.15 11.97
N GLN A 2 -21.96 10.14 12.28
CA GLN A 2 -20.69 10.36 12.96
C GLN A 2 -19.71 11.00 11.97
N ARG A 3 -19.19 12.15 12.32
CA ARG A 3 -18.07 12.80 11.63
C ARG A 3 -16.82 11.96 11.91
N ASP A 4 -16.48 11.07 11.00
CA ASP A 4 -15.20 10.37 11.02
C ASP A 4 -14.10 11.41 10.75
N LYS A 5 -13.51 11.88 11.84
CA LYS A 5 -12.28 12.66 11.77
C LYS A 5 -11.20 11.70 11.27
N ILE A 6 -10.57 12.05 10.16
CA ILE A 6 -9.38 11.40 9.62
C ILE A 6 -8.28 11.51 10.69
N LYS A 7 -8.20 10.54 11.57
CA LYS A 7 -7.13 10.43 12.56
C LYS A 7 -6.32 9.19 12.23
N PRO A 8 -5.00 9.30 12.10
CA PRO A 8 -4.16 8.12 11.96
C PRO A 8 -4.40 7.21 13.16
N ILE A 9 -4.63 5.94 12.89
CA ILE A 9 -5.00 4.94 13.91
C ILE A 9 -3.94 4.84 15.01
N LEU A 10 -2.68 5.08 14.66
CA LEU A 10 -1.59 5.11 15.62
C LEU A 10 -1.87 6.05 16.81
N PHE A 11 -2.38 7.23 16.55
CA PHE A 11 -2.79 8.19 17.62
C PHE A 11 -3.96 7.68 18.46
N SER A 12 -4.87 6.92 17.85
CA SER A 12 -6.01 6.33 18.57
C SER A 12 -5.57 5.17 19.47
N ILE A 13 -4.61 4.37 19.02
CA ILE A 13 -4.07 3.23 19.79
C ILE A 13 -3.30 3.73 21.00
N ILE A 14 -2.40 4.69 20.82
CA ILE A 14 -1.60 5.26 21.92
C ILE A 14 -2.48 5.91 22.98
N LYS A 15 -3.60 6.50 22.59
CA LYS A 15 -4.50 7.22 23.50
C LYS A 15 -5.50 6.33 24.24
N HIS A 16 -5.84 5.15 23.71
CA HIS A 16 -6.90 4.29 24.24
C HIS A 16 -6.44 2.93 24.76
N SER A 17 -5.20 2.52 24.48
CA SER A 17 -4.69 1.23 24.96
C SER A 17 -4.05 1.39 26.34
N SER A 18 -4.49 0.56 27.28
CA SER A 18 -3.83 0.43 28.57
C SER A 18 -2.38 -0.04 28.38
N LYS A 19 -1.45 0.47 29.19
CA LYS A 19 -0.02 0.08 29.13
C LYS A 19 0.19 -1.44 29.20
N GLU A 20 -0.67 -2.15 29.88
CA GLU A 20 -0.65 -3.60 30.00
C GLU A 20 -1.05 -4.31 28.71
N GLU A 21 -2.09 -3.83 28.01
CA GLU A 21 -2.51 -4.36 26.72
C GLU A 21 -1.44 -4.14 25.64
N LEU A 22 -0.83 -2.96 25.63
CA LEU A 22 0.26 -2.63 24.71
C LEU A 22 1.44 -3.60 24.88
N ARG A 23 1.83 -3.84 26.14
CA ARG A 23 2.95 -4.73 26.49
C ARG A 23 2.70 -6.19 26.09
N ARG A 24 1.46 -6.61 26.05
CA ARG A 24 1.05 -7.96 25.64
C ARG A 24 0.90 -8.10 24.11
N GLN A 25 0.60 -7.02 23.41
CA GLN A 25 0.43 -7.00 21.95
C GLN A 25 1.76 -6.85 21.20
N ILE A 26 2.69 -6.03 21.70
CA ILE A 26 3.99 -5.76 21.06
C ILE A 26 4.73 -7.03 20.59
N PRO A 27 4.91 -8.09 21.40
CA PRO A 27 5.63 -9.25 20.95
C PRO A 27 4.92 -10.00 19.83
N LYS A 28 3.59 -9.99 19.81
CA LYS A 28 2.79 -10.61 18.75
C LYS A 28 2.89 -9.80 17.46
N ASP A 29 2.88 -8.49 17.55
CA ASP A 29 2.99 -7.58 16.42
C ASP A 29 4.39 -7.66 15.79
N ILE A 30 5.44 -7.82 16.62
CA ILE A 30 6.81 -8.04 16.13
C ILE A 30 6.91 -9.35 15.33
N VAL A 31 6.37 -10.45 15.87
CA VAL A 31 6.37 -11.74 15.16
C VAL A 31 5.61 -11.64 13.85
N SER A 32 4.43 -11.02 13.86
CA SER A 32 3.64 -10.79 12.64
C SER A 32 4.39 -9.92 11.64
N GLY A 33 5.07 -8.88 12.11
CA GLY A 33 5.88 -8.01 11.27
C GLY A 33 7.05 -8.73 10.60
N VAL A 34 7.73 -9.61 11.33
CA VAL A 34 8.81 -10.45 10.77
C VAL A 34 8.28 -11.40 9.69
N VAL A 35 7.15 -12.07 9.95
CA VAL A 35 6.53 -12.96 8.96
C VAL A 35 6.17 -12.21 7.69
N VAL A 36 5.57 -11.03 7.84
CA VAL A 36 5.23 -10.16 6.70
C VAL A 36 6.48 -9.73 5.94
N ALA A 37 7.54 -9.33 6.63
CA ALA A 37 8.78 -8.90 6.00
C ALA A 37 9.42 -10.02 5.17
N VAL A 38 9.45 -11.26 5.70
CA VAL A 38 9.99 -12.43 4.99
C VAL A 38 9.27 -12.69 3.67
N VAL A 39 7.97 -12.41 3.60
CA VAL A 39 7.17 -12.59 2.38
C VAL A 39 7.25 -11.35 1.47
N ALA A 40 7.17 -10.16 2.06
CA ALA A 40 7.09 -8.91 1.30
C ALA A 40 8.40 -8.54 0.59
N LEU A 41 9.55 -8.81 1.21
CA LEU A 41 10.84 -8.43 0.63
C LEU A 41 11.14 -9.16 -0.69
N PRO A 42 11.08 -10.51 -0.77
CA PRO A 42 11.28 -11.20 -2.05
C PRO A 42 10.27 -10.80 -3.11
N LEU A 43 9.00 -10.61 -2.71
CA LEU A 43 7.96 -10.20 -3.62
C LEU A 43 8.23 -8.81 -4.20
N SER A 44 8.67 -7.87 -3.38
CA SER A 44 9.00 -6.51 -3.82
C SER A 44 10.17 -6.49 -4.79
N ILE A 45 11.19 -7.30 -4.54
CA ILE A 45 12.34 -7.47 -5.45
C ILE A 45 11.88 -8.07 -6.78
N ALA A 46 11.09 -9.14 -6.74
CA ALA A 46 10.59 -9.80 -7.96
C ALA A 46 9.75 -8.84 -8.81
N LEU A 47 8.87 -8.05 -8.19
CA LEU A 47 8.05 -7.07 -8.91
C LEU A 47 8.84 -5.87 -9.41
N ALA A 48 9.89 -5.44 -8.73
CA ALA A 48 10.81 -4.42 -9.23
C ALA A 48 11.48 -4.88 -10.53
N ILE A 49 12.01 -6.11 -10.54
CA ILE A 49 12.62 -6.70 -11.73
C ILE A 49 11.59 -6.84 -12.86
N ALA A 50 10.39 -7.32 -12.54
CA ALA A 50 9.29 -7.44 -13.51
C ALA A 50 8.84 -6.08 -14.07
N SER A 51 9.04 -5.01 -13.32
CA SER A 51 8.76 -3.62 -13.72
C SER A 51 9.91 -2.96 -14.49
N GLY A 52 10.99 -3.69 -14.77
CA GLY A 52 12.16 -3.15 -15.48
C GLY A 52 13.06 -2.22 -14.65
N VAL A 53 12.90 -2.22 -13.31
CA VAL A 53 13.74 -1.46 -12.38
C VAL A 53 14.65 -2.39 -11.59
N GLY A 54 15.72 -1.83 -11.01
CA GLY A 54 16.65 -2.62 -10.22
C GLY A 54 16.04 -3.18 -8.93
N PRO A 55 16.54 -4.32 -8.44
CA PRO A 55 16.04 -4.96 -7.21
C PRO A 55 16.17 -4.05 -5.98
N GLU A 56 17.16 -3.16 -5.97
CA GLU A 56 17.42 -2.21 -4.90
C GLU A 56 16.27 -1.22 -4.73
N GLN A 57 15.72 -0.71 -5.83
CA GLN A 57 14.58 0.20 -5.82
C GLN A 57 13.34 -0.45 -5.23
N GLY A 58 13.13 -1.75 -5.53
CA GLY A 58 12.05 -2.53 -4.93
C GLY A 58 12.19 -2.65 -3.41
N LEU A 59 13.43 -2.90 -2.94
CA LEU A 59 13.74 -3.01 -1.53
C LEU A 59 13.53 -1.69 -0.79
N TYR A 60 14.10 -0.60 -1.31
CA TYR A 60 13.93 0.74 -0.71
C TYR A 60 12.47 1.16 -0.68
N THR A 61 11.74 0.92 -1.77
CA THR A 61 10.31 1.23 -1.83
C THR A 61 9.51 0.42 -0.80
N ALA A 62 9.80 -0.87 -0.65
CA ALA A 62 9.11 -1.72 0.33
C ALA A 62 9.34 -1.22 1.76
N ILE A 63 10.57 -0.83 2.12
CA ILE A 63 10.91 -0.36 3.45
C ILE A 63 10.26 1.02 3.71
N VAL A 64 10.51 1.99 2.83
CA VAL A 64 10.07 3.38 3.05
C VAL A 64 8.55 3.50 2.93
N ALA A 65 7.96 2.95 1.87
CA ALA A 65 6.52 3.01 1.67
C ALA A 65 5.77 2.18 2.72
N GLY A 66 6.26 0.99 3.05
CA GLY A 66 5.69 0.14 4.10
C GLY A 66 5.66 0.85 5.44
N PHE A 67 6.75 1.51 5.82
CA PHE A 67 6.83 2.29 7.05
C PHE A 67 5.88 3.49 7.06
N LEU A 68 5.86 4.29 5.98
CA LEU A 68 4.99 5.45 5.87
C LEU A 68 3.51 5.07 5.88
N ILE A 69 3.16 4.00 5.19
CA ILE A 69 1.77 3.52 5.15
C ILE A 69 1.35 2.96 6.51
N ALA A 70 2.24 2.28 7.23
CA ALA A 70 1.96 1.81 8.58
C ALA A 70 1.75 2.97 9.57
N LEU A 71 2.53 4.06 9.43
CA LEU A 71 2.40 5.26 10.27
C LEU A 71 1.15 6.07 9.97
N LEU A 72 0.84 6.29 8.69
CA LEU A 72 -0.24 7.18 8.25
C LEU A 72 -1.55 6.44 7.99
N GLY A 73 -1.50 5.11 7.94
CA GLY A 73 -2.63 4.27 7.60
C GLY A 73 -3.78 4.34 8.60
N GLY A 74 -4.97 4.15 8.07
CA GLY A 74 -6.23 4.15 8.82
C GLY A 74 -6.76 2.74 9.17
N SER A 75 -6.01 1.66 8.90
CA SER A 75 -6.41 0.28 9.16
C SER A 75 -5.40 -0.45 10.05
N ARG A 76 -5.91 -1.26 10.98
CA ARG A 76 -5.07 -2.04 11.91
C ARG A 76 -4.54 -3.34 11.31
N VAL A 77 -5.14 -3.81 10.24
CA VAL A 77 -4.91 -5.16 9.69
C VAL A 77 -4.58 -5.15 8.20
N GLN A 78 -4.34 -3.98 7.63
CA GLN A 78 -4.03 -3.83 6.22
C GLN A 78 -2.54 -3.61 6.02
N ILE A 79 -1.94 -4.43 5.18
CA ILE A 79 -0.58 -4.28 4.71
C ILE A 79 -0.67 -3.78 3.27
N SER A 80 0.02 -2.70 2.98
CA SER A 80 0.15 -2.22 1.61
C SER A 80 1.42 -2.80 1.00
N GLY A 81 1.31 -3.26 -0.22
CA GLY A 81 2.42 -3.84 -0.95
C GLY A 81 2.28 -3.65 -2.45
N PRO A 82 3.32 -3.97 -3.20
CA PRO A 82 3.30 -3.86 -4.65
C PRO A 82 2.29 -4.85 -5.24
N THR A 83 1.61 -4.44 -6.31
CA THR A 83 0.60 -5.25 -6.99
C THR A 83 1.10 -5.63 -8.38
N ALA A 84 1.04 -6.91 -8.73
CA ALA A 84 1.49 -7.42 -10.01
C ALA A 84 0.78 -6.76 -11.21
N ALA A 85 -0.48 -6.35 -11.03
CA ALA A 85 -1.22 -5.64 -12.07
C ALA A 85 -0.58 -4.29 -12.47
N PHE A 86 0.12 -3.63 -11.55
CA PHE A 86 0.80 -2.37 -11.85
C PHE A 86 2.21 -2.57 -12.42
N ALA A 87 2.82 -3.74 -12.24
CA ALA A 87 4.17 -4.02 -12.73
C ALA A 87 4.27 -3.83 -14.25
N THR A 88 3.26 -4.25 -15.00
CA THR A 88 3.22 -4.08 -16.47
C THR A 88 3.10 -2.62 -16.89
N ILE A 89 2.34 -1.81 -16.14
CA ILE A 89 2.18 -0.38 -16.40
C ILE A 89 3.49 0.34 -16.12
N VAL A 90 4.12 0.04 -14.99
CA VAL A 90 5.42 0.61 -14.61
C VAL A 90 6.50 0.21 -15.62
N ALA A 91 6.52 -1.06 -16.04
CA ALA A 91 7.46 -1.53 -17.07
C ALA A 91 7.28 -0.77 -18.40
N GLY A 92 6.04 -0.48 -18.79
CA GLY A 92 5.75 0.34 -19.97
C GLY A 92 6.35 1.76 -19.85
N ILE A 93 6.14 2.43 -18.73
CA ILE A 93 6.69 3.78 -18.49
C ILE A 93 8.23 3.76 -18.46
N VAL A 94 8.82 2.78 -17.80
CA VAL A 94 10.28 2.66 -17.72
C VAL A 94 10.89 2.39 -19.10
N ALA A 95 10.19 1.63 -19.95
CA ALA A 95 10.65 1.33 -21.31
C ALA A 95 10.60 2.54 -22.26
N THR A 96 9.63 3.44 -22.08
CA THR A 96 9.43 4.63 -22.94
C THR A 96 10.17 5.85 -22.42
N ASP A 97 10.06 6.16 -21.14
CA ASP A 97 10.48 7.42 -20.53
C ASP A 97 11.60 7.23 -19.47
N GLY A 98 12.02 6.01 -19.23
CA GLY A 98 13.05 5.68 -18.27
C GLY A 98 12.65 5.93 -16.82
N MET A 99 13.65 5.97 -15.94
CA MET A 99 13.43 6.20 -14.49
C MET A 99 12.91 7.61 -14.19
N GLU A 100 13.28 8.60 -14.98
CA GLU A 100 12.81 9.99 -14.78
C GLU A 100 11.32 10.11 -15.06
N GLY A 101 10.84 9.46 -16.12
CA GLY A 101 9.41 9.38 -16.42
C GLY A 101 8.62 8.67 -15.33
N LEU A 102 9.18 7.59 -14.75
CA LEU A 102 8.53 6.88 -13.64
C LEU A 102 8.42 7.76 -12.39
N VAL A 103 9.45 8.51 -12.05
CA VAL A 103 9.44 9.45 -10.91
C VAL A 103 8.38 10.53 -11.12
N ALA A 104 8.33 11.15 -12.31
CA ALA A 104 7.34 12.16 -12.64
C ALA A 104 5.92 11.60 -12.56
N ALA A 105 5.66 10.43 -13.15
CA ALA A 105 4.36 9.76 -13.11
C ALA A 105 3.94 9.43 -11.67
N THR A 106 4.87 8.99 -10.83
CA THR A 106 4.60 8.66 -9.42
C THR A 106 4.23 9.90 -8.60
N ILE A 107 4.92 11.03 -8.82
CA ILE A 107 4.62 12.30 -8.16
C ILE A 107 3.21 12.77 -8.56
N ILE A 108 2.90 12.77 -9.85
CA ILE A 108 1.58 13.17 -10.35
C ILE A 108 0.48 12.28 -9.77
N ALA A 109 0.68 10.97 -9.80
CA ALA A 109 -0.26 10.02 -9.22
C ALA A 109 -0.45 10.25 -7.71
N GLY A 110 0.64 10.51 -6.98
CA GLY A 110 0.60 10.84 -5.55
C GLY A 110 -0.22 12.10 -5.26
N VAL A 111 -0.01 13.16 -6.02
CA VAL A 111 -0.79 14.41 -5.90
C VAL A 111 -2.28 14.17 -6.18
N MET A 112 -2.59 13.41 -7.23
CA MET A 112 -3.98 13.06 -7.56
C MET A 112 -4.64 12.26 -6.44
N LEU A 113 -3.95 11.28 -5.86
CA LEU A 113 -4.45 10.48 -4.74
C LEU A 113 -4.71 11.34 -3.50
N VAL A 114 -3.83 12.29 -3.19
CA VAL A 114 -4.02 13.24 -2.08
C VAL A 114 -5.25 14.10 -2.33
N LEU A 115 -5.42 14.65 -3.52
CA LEU A 115 -6.61 15.44 -3.90
C LEU A 115 -7.89 14.62 -3.78
N MET A 116 -7.89 13.39 -4.29
CA MET A 116 -9.03 12.47 -4.15
C MET A 116 -9.35 12.15 -2.68
N GLY A 117 -8.31 11.99 -1.85
CA GLY A 117 -8.47 11.78 -0.41
C GLY A 117 -9.10 12.99 0.29
N LEU A 118 -8.66 14.21 -0.03
CA LEU A 118 -9.21 15.46 0.51
C LEU A 118 -10.67 15.67 0.09
N LEU A 119 -11.00 15.36 -1.15
CA LEU A 119 -12.36 15.42 -1.70
C LEU A 119 -13.26 14.28 -1.19
N LYS A 120 -12.71 13.35 -0.37
CA LYS A 120 -13.42 12.17 0.15
C LYS A 120 -14.04 11.30 -0.94
N LEU A 121 -13.43 11.27 -2.13
CA LEU A 121 -13.90 10.48 -3.26
C LEU A 121 -13.81 8.96 -3.01
N GLY A 122 -13.07 8.53 -1.99
CA GLY A 122 -13.07 7.14 -1.53
C GLY A 122 -14.46 6.60 -1.16
N THR A 123 -15.42 7.51 -0.86
CA THR A 123 -16.82 7.12 -0.62
C THR A 123 -17.51 6.64 -1.91
N LEU A 124 -17.02 7.07 -3.08
CA LEU A 124 -17.56 6.63 -4.37
C LEU A 124 -17.32 5.13 -4.64
N ILE A 125 -16.31 4.54 -4.03
CA ILE A 125 -16.04 3.10 -4.16
C ILE A 125 -17.22 2.25 -3.67
N ARG A 126 -18.06 2.80 -2.81
CA ARG A 126 -19.30 2.18 -2.33
C ARG A 126 -20.33 1.98 -3.44
N PHE A 127 -20.24 2.74 -4.53
CA PHE A 127 -21.10 2.63 -5.71
C PHE A 127 -20.56 1.68 -6.77
N VAL A 128 -19.34 1.16 -6.59
CA VAL A 128 -18.75 0.18 -7.51
C VAL A 128 -19.42 -1.18 -7.27
N PRO A 129 -20.11 -1.76 -8.28
CA PRO A 129 -20.72 -3.06 -8.13
C PRO A 129 -19.69 -4.14 -7.80
N TYR A 130 -20.08 -5.07 -6.94
CA TYR A 130 -19.23 -6.20 -6.52
C TYR A 130 -18.68 -7.02 -7.70
N THR A 131 -19.44 -7.09 -8.78
CA THR A 131 -19.04 -7.76 -10.02
C THR A 131 -17.79 -7.19 -10.67
N ILE A 132 -17.54 -5.88 -10.54
CA ILE A 132 -16.33 -5.22 -11.08
C ILE A 132 -15.12 -5.59 -10.23
N THR A 133 -15.26 -5.58 -8.91
CA THR A 133 -14.17 -5.96 -8.00
C THR A 133 -13.80 -7.43 -8.13
N THR A 134 -14.77 -8.32 -8.28
CA THR A 134 -14.52 -9.75 -8.54
C THR A 134 -13.91 -9.99 -9.92
N GLY A 135 -14.34 -9.29 -10.95
CA GLY A 135 -13.76 -9.38 -12.29
C GLY A 135 -12.27 -8.96 -12.31
N PHE A 136 -11.93 -7.89 -11.61
CA PHE A 136 -10.54 -7.43 -11.48
C PHE A 136 -9.66 -8.46 -10.74
N THR A 137 -10.19 -9.10 -9.70
CA THR A 137 -9.45 -10.08 -8.90
C THR A 137 -9.36 -11.43 -9.60
N ALA A 138 -10.40 -11.83 -10.38
CA ALA A 138 -10.43 -13.11 -11.09
C ALA A 138 -9.75 -13.06 -12.46
N GLY A 139 -9.59 -11.87 -13.05
CA GLY A 139 -9.02 -11.70 -14.38
C GLY A 139 -7.68 -12.40 -14.65
N PRO A 140 -6.72 -12.42 -13.69
CA PRO A 140 -5.47 -13.14 -13.88
C PRO A 140 -5.61 -14.66 -13.86
N TYR A 141 -6.71 -15.19 -13.35
CA TYR A 141 -6.96 -16.65 -13.17
C TYR A 141 -8.02 -17.22 -14.11
N ALA A 142 -8.70 -16.37 -14.90
CA ALA A 142 -9.66 -16.81 -15.92
C ALA A 142 -8.91 -17.24 -17.17
N LYS A 143 -8.49 -18.52 -17.20
CA LYS A 143 -8.11 -19.24 -18.42
C LYS A 143 -9.13 -20.30 -18.71
#